data_621eae29b08ee215ddb8a134422d66d8
#
_entry.id   621eae29b08ee215ddb8a134422d66d8
#
_cell.length_a   1.000
_cell.length_b   1.000
_cell.length_c   1.000
_cell.angle_alpha   90.00
_cell.angle_beta   90.00
_cell.angle_gamma   90.00
#
_symmetry.space_group_name_H-M   'P 1'
#
loop_
_entity.id
_entity.type
_entity.pdbx_description
1 polymer ?
#
loop_
_entity_poly.entity_id
_entity_poly.type
_entity_poly.pdbx_seq_one_letter_code
_entity_poly.pdbx_strand_id
1 'polypeptide(L)'
;MAAATQGAADEHAHGNPDDEPAPLVVTLFTEELELFLEYPRLHPGVAARFLAHFTLLASGENAGEPLRDGVVRLQLSQGGKLVQEISAQAPTRDGLFIPEWTVENPGEYAAQLIVESEAVHASIPLPPMLVHANLAAAKAAAHEQEHAGPGVPDDAIQFLMEQQWSIGLLTAPIERRVLREELRVNGQVELPSDAYAELNTPLAGILMAPAGGNFPQLGESVVAGQELARIQPPMTLGDHAQALGNRVAKESLAMELALRDYDLRTKRRELMQQTVQGKTTLSFANKSLQRITSLREKSLGTVEQLESAQRDRELAVSQLLGFEAQQEAYTEAEATLKKLGQGLQALGDLGEPSTPASLSLRAPITGIIQHIDRVPGEAIGEQETVLEILDLNRVWVAAHVSEFDLSKLSSLPVARVKFESNSQASYDLGKPLPRRVSNFDPRSRTLALTYEFDNRDAQVRAAMQADVFIETGSAIEAASVPVAAIVKEDGRPIAFVVVNGEAFQKRQLKLGLRSGEYVQVLEGLRSGERVVTKGAYLLKLASADPAAFGHGHAH
;
A
#
# COMPACT_ATOMS: atom_id res chain seq x y z
N MET A 1 16.53 -69.06 60.49
CA MET A 1 15.11 -68.76 60.80
C MET A 1 14.83 -67.41 60.19
N ALA A 2 14.42 -67.31 58.96
CA ALA A 2 13.10 -67.42 58.34
C ALA A 2 12.11 -66.39 58.89
N ALA A 3 11.76 -65.46 58.08
CA ALA A 3 10.33 -65.13 57.83
C ALA A 3 10.26 -64.19 56.61
N ALA A 4 9.66 -64.75 55.56
CA ALA A 4 9.23 -64.03 54.38
C ALA A 4 7.96 -63.25 54.70
N THR A 5 7.84 -62.02 54.23
CA THR A 5 6.53 -61.35 54.06
C THR A 5 6.39 -60.98 52.57
N GLN A 6 5.45 -61.64 51.94
CA GLN A 6 4.94 -61.31 50.61
C GLN A 6 4.23 -59.93 50.67
N GLY A 7 4.69 -59.01 49.88
CA GLY A 7 3.97 -57.80 49.53
C GLY A 7 3.36 -58.01 48.15
N ALA A 8 2.04 -57.79 48.06
CA ALA A 8 1.26 -57.89 46.84
C ALA A 8 1.78 -56.95 45.77
N ALA A 9 2.03 -57.49 44.62
CA ALA A 9 2.26 -56.71 43.38
C ALA A 9 0.88 -56.24 42.88
N ASP A 10 0.68 -54.94 42.85
CA ASP A 10 -0.34 -54.31 42.03
C ASP A 10 0.07 -54.56 40.56
N GLU A 11 -0.68 -55.46 39.92
CA GLU A 11 -0.68 -55.61 38.49
C GLU A 11 -1.33 -54.37 37.83
N HIS A 12 -0.51 -53.36 37.53
CA HIS A 12 -0.89 -52.42 36.49
C HIS A 12 -0.85 -53.19 35.17
N ALA A 13 -2.04 -53.50 34.65
CA ALA A 13 -2.22 -54.05 33.32
C ALA A 13 -1.73 -52.99 32.30
N HIS A 14 -0.49 -53.11 31.89
CA HIS A 14 -0.02 -52.49 30.68
C HIS A 14 -0.65 -53.28 29.52
N GLY A 15 -1.72 -52.72 28.93
CA GLY A 15 -2.22 -53.14 27.64
C GLY A 15 -1.05 -53.11 26.64
N ASN A 16 -0.97 -54.12 25.79
CA ASN A 16 0.01 -54.24 24.74
C ASN A 16 -0.13 -52.99 23.82
N PRO A 17 0.88 -52.17 23.58
CA PRO A 17 0.75 -50.95 22.76
C PRO A 17 0.31 -51.27 21.31
N ASP A 18 0.43 -52.48 20.84
CA ASP A 18 -0.02 -52.95 19.53
C ASP A 18 -1.55 -53.19 19.43
N ASP A 19 -2.31 -53.00 20.49
CA ASP A 19 -3.73 -53.32 20.55
C ASP A 19 -4.68 -52.08 20.58
N GLU A 20 -4.14 -50.86 20.62
CA GLU A 20 -4.92 -49.62 20.54
C GLU A 20 -5.09 -49.19 19.07
N PRO A 21 -6.33 -48.78 18.66
CA PRO A 21 -6.55 -48.30 17.30
C PRO A 21 -5.79 -46.97 17.06
N ALA A 22 -5.27 -46.79 15.83
CA ALA A 22 -4.56 -45.60 15.44
C ALA A 22 -5.34 -44.31 15.81
N PRO A 23 -4.66 -43.30 16.39
CA PRO A 23 -5.30 -42.05 16.78
C PRO A 23 -5.88 -41.28 15.58
N LEU A 24 -6.82 -40.41 15.87
CA LEU A 24 -7.37 -39.48 14.89
C LEU A 24 -6.52 -38.21 14.86
N VAL A 25 -6.22 -37.77 13.65
CA VAL A 25 -5.40 -36.56 13.42
C VAL A 25 -6.23 -35.52 12.70
N VAL A 26 -6.22 -34.29 13.21
CA VAL A 26 -6.92 -33.12 12.64
C VAL A 26 -5.94 -31.96 12.53
N THR A 27 -5.80 -31.41 11.34
CA THR A 27 -5.01 -30.19 11.11
C THR A 27 -5.92 -29.08 10.64
N LEU A 28 -5.92 -27.96 11.37
CA LEU A 28 -6.74 -26.79 11.07
C LEU A 28 -5.89 -25.53 11.09
N PHE A 29 -6.29 -24.58 10.25
CA PHE A 29 -5.60 -23.30 10.12
C PHE A 29 -6.59 -22.16 10.30
N THR A 30 -6.22 -21.19 11.13
CA THR A 30 -6.85 -19.87 11.17
C THR A 30 -5.91 -18.84 10.56
N GLU A 31 -6.26 -17.56 10.62
CA GLU A 31 -5.34 -16.49 10.19
C GLU A 31 -4.11 -16.38 11.11
N GLU A 32 -4.24 -16.76 12.38
CA GLU A 32 -3.23 -16.54 13.42
C GLU A 32 -2.57 -17.83 13.91
N LEU A 33 -3.27 -18.97 13.80
CA LEU A 33 -2.83 -20.25 14.37
C LEU A 33 -2.96 -21.41 13.40
N GLU A 34 -2.00 -22.32 13.48
CA GLU A 34 -2.13 -23.70 13.06
C GLU A 34 -2.40 -24.57 14.27
N LEU A 35 -3.41 -25.43 14.19
CA LEU A 35 -3.70 -26.46 15.16
C LEU A 35 -3.41 -27.83 14.52
N PHE A 36 -2.52 -28.58 15.11
CA PHE A 36 -2.39 -30.02 14.88
C PHE A 36 -2.89 -30.76 16.11
N LEU A 37 -3.99 -31.47 15.98
CA LEU A 37 -4.67 -32.17 17.07
C LEU A 37 -4.65 -33.66 16.82
N GLU A 38 -4.12 -34.40 17.79
CA GLU A 38 -4.12 -35.85 17.82
C GLU A 38 -4.90 -36.34 19.04
N TYR A 39 -5.82 -37.31 18.87
CA TYR A 39 -6.60 -37.86 19.96
C TYR A 39 -7.02 -39.31 19.66
N PRO A 40 -7.15 -40.16 20.71
CA PRO A 40 -7.56 -41.54 20.54
C PRO A 40 -9.02 -41.64 20.05
N ARG A 41 -9.39 -42.75 19.48
CA ARG A 41 -10.78 -43.01 19.15
C ARG A 41 -11.60 -43.14 20.42
N LEU A 42 -12.60 -42.27 20.56
CA LEU A 42 -13.33 -42.07 21.81
C LEU A 42 -14.31 -43.20 22.08
N HIS A 43 -14.32 -43.72 23.30
CA HIS A 43 -15.31 -44.67 23.83
C HIS A 43 -15.48 -44.48 25.34
N PRO A 44 -16.63 -44.87 25.94
CA PRO A 44 -16.90 -44.67 27.38
C PRO A 44 -15.91 -45.36 28.31
N GLY A 45 -15.64 -44.74 29.45
CA GLY A 45 -14.90 -45.35 30.56
C GLY A 45 -13.39 -45.18 30.50
N VAL A 46 -12.85 -44.51 29.50
CA VAL A 46 -11.42 -44.20 29.38
C VAL A 46 -11.20 -42.73 29.26
N ALA A 47 -10.16 -42.21 29.92
CA ALA A 47 -9.71 -40.83 29.77
C ALA A 47 -8.99 -40.67 28.41
N ALA A 48 -9.53 -39.83 27.56
CA ALA A 48 -8.91 -39.45 26.28
C ALA A 48 -8.05 -38.22 26.47
N ARG A 49 -6.81 -38.29 26.00
CA ARG A 49 -5.86 -37.16 25.95
C ARG A 49 -5.87 -36.56 24.57
N PHE A 50 -6.04 -35.25 24.51
CA PHE A 50 -6.03 -34.50 23.27
C PHE A 50 -4.71 -33.75 23.15
N LEU A 51 -3.81 -34.23 22.29
CA LEU A 51 -2.52 -33.60 22.04
C LEU A 51 -2.71 -32.47 21.04
N ALA A 52 -2.89 -31.26 21.55
CA ALA A 52 -3.13 -30.08 20.73
C ALA A 52 -1.85 -29.26 20.58
N HIS A 53 -1.26 -29.30 19.40
CA HIS A 53 -0.08 -28.53 19.06
C HIS A 53 -0.50 -27.24 18.35
N PHE A 54 0.04 -26.09 18.83
CA PHE A 54 -0.28 -24.77 18.26
C PHE A 54 0.98 -24.09 17.76
N THR A 55 0.94 -23.70 16.48
CA THR A 55 1.98 -22.88 15.83
C THR A 55 1.42 -21.50 15.51
N LEU A 56 2.16 -20.45 15.83
CA LEU A 56 1.82 -19.07 15.49
C LEU A 56 2.06 -18.82 13.99
N LEU A 57 1.02 -18.33 13.29
CA LEU A 57 1.08 -18.03 11.85
C LEU A 57 1.12 -16.52 11.55
N ALA A 58 0.78 -15.68 12.55
CA ALA A 58 0.72 -14.24 12.38
C ALA A 58 2.05 -13.66 11.86
N SER A 59 1.96 -12.69 10.96
CA SER A 59 3.12 -12.00 10.39
C SER A 59 3.92 -11.28 11.50
N GLY A 60 5.17 -11.66 11.72
CA GLY A 60 6.02 -11.07 12.74
C GLY A 60 7.25 -11.93 13.06
N GLU A 61 8.01 -11.51 14.05
CA GLU A 61 9.23 -12.22 14.50
C GLU A 61 8.92 -13.62 15.01
N ASN A 62 7.73 -13.85 15.58
CA ASN A 62 7.32 -15.11 16.19
C ASN A 62 6.59 -16.07 15.23
N ALA A 63 6.49 -15.73 13.93
CA ALA A 63 5.85 -16.60 12.96
C ALA A 63 6.60 -17.93 12.78
N GLY A 64 5.90 -19.04 12.95
CA GLY A 64 6.45 -20.40 12.92
C GLY A 64 6.96 -20.88 14.29
N GLU A 65 6.75 -20.12 15.37
CA GLU A 65 7.07 -20.53 16.74
C GLU A 65 5.88 -21.22 17.42
N PRO A 66 6.15 -22.08 18.42
CA PRO A 66 5.10 -22.68 19.23
C PRO A 66 4.42 -21.66 20.14
N LEU A 67 3.15 -21.87 20.47
CA LEU A 67 2.44 -21.09 21.46
C LEU A 67 2.95 -21.47 22.87
N ARG A 68 3.57 -20.51 23.59
CA ARG A 68 4.29 -20.78 24.85
C ARG A 68 3.47 -20.50 26.10
N ASP A 69 2.34 -19.81 25.99
CA ASP A 69 1.49 -19.42 27.11
C ASP A 69 -0.01 -19.55 26.78
N GLY A 70 -0.84 -19.39 27.77
CA GLY A 70 -2.27 -19.30 27.61
C GLY A 70 -3.05 -20.50 28.14
N VAL A 71 -4.37 -20.43 27.97
CA VAL A 71 -5.33 -21.43 28.35
C VAL A 71 -6.04 -21.96 27.13
N VAL A 72 -6.12 -23.27 27.00
CA VAL A 72 -6.87 -23.94 25.92
C VAL A 72 -8.08 -24.63 26.53
N ARG A 73 -9.28 -24.31 26.04
CA ARG A 73 -10.53 -24.92 26.44
C ARG A 73 -11.14 -25.71 25.28
N LEU A 74 -11.36 -27.00 25.48
CA LEU A 74 -12.14 -27.86 24.59
C LEU A 74 -13.59 -27.84 25.06
N GLN A 75 -14.47 -27.29 24.24
CA GLN A 75 -15.92 -27.30 24.50
C GLN A 75 -16.59 -28.34 23.61
N LEU A 76 -17.40 -29.18 24.24
CA LEU A 76 -18.16 -30.25 23.61
C LEU A 76 -19.65 -30.00 23.79
N SER A 77 -20.39 -30.04 22.70
CA SER A 77 -21.84 -29.82 22.70
C SER A 77 -22.58 -30.92 21.96
N GLN A 78 -23.80 -31.21 22.45
CA GLN A 78 -24.71 -32.19 21.86
C GLN A 78 -26.09 -31.57 21.71
N GLY A 79 -26.68 -31.65 20.54
CA GLY A 79 -27.97 -31.02 20.26
C GLY A 79 -27.99 -29.49 20.47
N GLY A 80 -26.87 -28.81 20.32
CA GLY A 80 -26.71 -27.37 20.47
C GLY A 80 -26.58 -26.88 21.93
N LYS A 81 -26.45 -27.83 22.90
CA LYS A 81 -26.19 -27.50 24.31
C LYS A 81 -24.79 -27.91 24.69
N LEU A 82 -24.07 -27.03 25.39
CA LEU A 82 -22.77 -27.34 25.97
C LEU A 82 -22.95 -28.49 26.99
N VAL A 83 -22.26 -29.59 26.79
CA VAL A 83 -22.29 -30.78 27.66
C VAL A 83 -21.06 -30.81 28.56
N GLN A 84 -19.91 -30.47 28.02
CA GLN A 84 -18.63 -30.51 28.71
C GLN A 84 -17.71 -29.40 28.26
N GLU A 85 -16.96 -28.84 29.21
CA GLU A 85 -15.82 -27.96 28.97
C GLU A 85 -14.61 -28.49 29.73
N ILE A 86 -13.50 -28.61 29.05
CA ILE A 86 -12.26 -29.16 29.57
C ILE A 86 -11.15 -28.15 29.26
N SER A 87 -10.29 -27.85 30.21
CA SER A 87 -9.24 -26.85 30.03
C SER A 87 -7.87 -27.41 30.37
N ALA A 88 -6.89 -27.03 29.52
CA ALA A 88 -5.48 -27.06 29.82
C ALA A 88 -5.05 -25.63 30.19
N GLN A 89 -4.65 -25.43 31.46
CA GLN A 89 -4.36 -24.10 32.03
C GLN A 89 -2.99 -23.55 31.59
N ALA A 90 -2.14 -24.40 31.07
CA ALA A 90 -0.83 -24.05 30.53
C ALA A 90 -0.37 -25.14 29.58
N PRO A 91 0.58 -24.84 28.66
CA PRO A 91 1.18 -25.87 27.82
C PRO A 91 2.02 -26.84 28.67
N THR A 92 1.96 -28.11 28.35
CA THR A 92 2.80 -29.15 28.94
C THR A 92 4.26 -29.03 28.47
N ARG A 93 4.43 -28.62 27.23
CA ARG A 93 5.68 -28.21 26.57
C ARG A 93 5.34 -27.02 25.66
N ASP A 94 6.34 -26.27 25.24
CA ASP A 94 6.14 -25.20 24.25
C ASP A 94 5.29 -25.70 23.09
N GLY A 95 4.16 -25.06 22.84
CA GLY A 95 3.20 -25.38 21.79
C GLY A 95 2.24 -26.52 22.05
N LEU A 96 2.45 -27.37 23.05
CA LEU A 96 1.66 -28.57 23.32
C LEU A 96 0.75 -28.40 24.53
N PHE A 97 -0.55 -28.43 24.31
CA PHE A 97 -1.60 -28.44 25.32
C PHE A 97 -2.30 -29.80 25.33
N ILE A 98 -2.59 -30.33 26.52
CA ILE A 98 -3.18 -31.68 26.66
C ILE A 98 -4.44 -31.60 27.55
N PRO A 99 -5.59 -31.14 27.00
CA PRO A 99 -6.86 -31.33 27.71
C PRO A 99 -7.23 -32.82 27.77
N GLU A 100 -7.74 -33.28 28.90
CA GLU A 100 -8.12 -34.68 29.12
C GLU A 100 -9.62 -34.80 29.36
N TRP A 101 -10.29 -35.72 28.67
CA TRP A 101 -11.72 -35.97 28.80
C TRP A 101 -12.03 -37.42 29.11
N THR A 102 -12.72 -37.68 30.21
CA THR A 102 -13.29 -39.00 30.47
C THR A 102 -14.69 -39.03 29.87
N VAL A 103 -14.84 -39.81 28.84
CA VAL A 103 -16.10 -39.93 28.08
C VAL A 103 -17.08 -40.83 28.84
N GLU A 104 -18.31 -40.36 29.03
CA GLU A 104 -19.34 -41.15 29.71
C GLU A 104 -20.34 -41.78 28.75
N ASN A 105 -20.78 -41.04 27.75
CA ASN A 105 -21.87 -41.45 26.87
C ASN A 105 -21.42 -41.54 25.39
N PRO A 106 -21.81 -42.60 24.69
CA PRO A 106 -21.57 -42.69 23.23
C PRO A 106 -22.47 -41.70 22.48
N GLY A 107 -21.99 -41.26 21.29
CA GLY A 107 -22.74 -40.34 20.45
C GLY A 107 -21.83 -39.37 19.69
N GLU A 108 -22.43 -38.50 18.92
CA GLU A 108 -21.73 -37.45 18.16
C GLU A 108 -21.77 -36.14 18.96
N TYR A 109 -20.62 -35.50 19.09
CA TYR A 109 -20.41 -34.23 19.77
C TYR A 109 -19.85 -33.20 18.81
N ALA A 110 -20.49 -32.05 18.72
CA ALA A 110 -19.87 -30.89 18.12
C ALA A 110 -18.81 -30.34 19.07
N ALA A 111 -17.63 -30.08 18.56
CA ALA A 111 -16.48 -29.67 19.34
C ALA A 111 -15.87 -28.36 18.84
N GLN A 112 -15.35 -27.56 19.75
CA GLN A 112 -14.53 -26.39 19.43
C GLN A 112 -13.41 -26.20 20.45
N LEU A 113 -12.26 -25.73 20.00
CA LEU A 113 -11.16 -25.30 20.86
C LEU A 113 -11.16 -23.77 20.97
N ILE A 114 -11.11 -23.28 22.19
CA ILE A 114 -10.93 -21.85 22.48
C ILE A 114 -9.53 -21.68 23.05
N VAL A 115 -8.75 -20.82 22.41
CA VAL A 115 -7.38 -20.48 22.79
C VAL A 115 -7.36 -19.04 23.30
N GLU A 116 -6.86 -18.83 24.51
CA GLU A 116 -6.68 -17.51 25.11
C GLU A 116 -5.24 -17.37 25.61
N SER A 117 -4.44 -16.53 24.95
CA SER A 117 -3.06 -16.24 25.32
C SER A 117 -2.78 -14.74 25.17
N GLU A 118 -1.59 -14.29 25.57
CA GLU A 118 -1.17 -12.91 25.31
C GLU A 118 -1.03 -12.62 23.81
N ALA A 119 -0.66 -13.63 23.01
CA ALA A 119 -0.41 -13.48 21.59
C ALA A 119 -1.67 -13.63 20.73
N VAL A 120 -2.63 -14.49 21.12
CA VAL A 120 -3.77 -14.89 20.29
C VAL A 120 -5.02 -15.19 21.11
N HIS A 121 -6.16 -14.77 20.56
CA HIS A 121 -7.49 -15.15 21.05
C HIS A 121 -8.28 -15.74 19.89
N ALA A 122 -8.43 -17.06 19.86
CA ALA A 122 -9.05 -17.77 18.74
C ALA A 122 -10.08 -18.81 19.21
N SER A 123 -11.13 -18.98 18.41
CA SER A 123 -12.09 -20.09 18.53
C SER A 123 -12.02 -20.93 17.27
N ILE A 124 -11.62 -22.18 17.41
CA ILE A 124 -11.36 -23.10 16.31
C ILE A 124 -12.44 -24.18 16.33
N PRO A 125 -13.39 -24.18 15.39
CA PRO A 125 -14.36 -25.25 15.27
C PRO A 125 -13.66 -26.52 14.82
N LEU A 126 -13.90 -27.62 15.52
CA LEU A 126 -13.37 -28.93 15.19
C LEU A 126 -14.41 -29.75 14.39
N PRO A 127 -13.98 -30.74 13.61
CA PRO A 127 -14.89 -31.74 13.07
C PRO A 127 -15.67 -32.41 14.18
N PRO A 128 -16.92 -32.87 13.93
CA PRO A 128 -17.70 -33.58 14.92
C PRO A 128 -16.94 -34.79 15.46
N MET A 129 -16.92 -34.95 16.79
CA MET A 129 -16.23 -36.03 17.47
C MET A 129 -17.22 -37.18 17.74
N LEU A 130 -16.91 -38.34 17.19
CA LEU A 130 -17.73 -39.55 17.39
C LEU A 130 -17.19 -40.35 18.60
N VAL A 131 -18.03 -40.54 19.59
CA VAL A 131 -17.80 -41.45 20.71
C VAL A 131 -18.46 -42.79 20.40
N HIS A 132 -17.66 -43.82 20.17
CA HIS A 132 -18.10 -45.16 19.85
C HIS A 132 -18.76 -45.82 21.08
N ALA A 133 -19.62 -46.83 20.84
CA ALA A 133 -20.31 -47.51 21.95
C ALA A 133 -19.37 -48.28 22.92
N ASN A 134 -18.24 -48.74 22.41
CA ASN A 134 -17.20 -49.48 23.13
C ASN A 134 -15.91 -49.59 22.32
N LEU A 135 -14.83 -50.11 22.89
CA LEU A 135 -13.54 -50.30 22.24
C LEU A 135 -13.63 -51.15 20.98
N ALA A 136 -14.47 -52.20 20.99
CA ALA A 136 -14.63 -53.07 19.80
C ALA A 136 -15.20 -52.30 18.59
N ALA A 137 -16.17 -51.40 18.84
CA ALA A 137 -16.73 -50.52 17.81
C ALA A 137 -15.70 -49.46 17.33
N ALA A 138 -14.87 -48.94 18.24
CA ALA A 138 -13.78 -48.04 17.87
C ALA A 138 -12.73 -48.71 17.00
N LYS A 139 -12.35 -49.98 17.33
CA LYS A 139 -11.42 -50.77 16.50
C LYS A 139 -11.99 -51.08 15.13
N ALA A 140 -13.28 -51.49 15.04
CA ALA A 140 -13.93 -51.75 13.75
C ALA A 140 -13.95 -50.49 12.86
N ALA A 141 -14.27 -49.34 13.42
CA ALA A 141 -14.24 -48.05 12.70
C ALA A 141 -12.82 -47.66 12.25
N ALA A 142 -11.78 -48.00 13.01
CA ALA A 142 -10.38 -47.79 12.59
C ALA A 142 -10.07 -48.60 11.34
N HIS A 143 -10.45 -49.87 11.35
CA HIS A 143 -10.20 -50.79 10.23
C HIS A 143 -10.95 -50.39 8.94
N GLU A 144 -12.19 -49.91 9.09
CA GLU A 144 -12.95 -49.39 7.94
C GLU A 144 -12.29 -48.11 7.35
N GLN A 145 -11.74 -47.24 8.20
CA GLN A 145 -11.12 -46.00 7.75
C GLN A 145 -9.77 -46.22 7.05
N GLU A 146 -8.98 -47.21 7.48
CA GLU A 146 -7.74 -47.61 6.79
C GLU A 146 -8.00 -48.02 5.33
N HIS A 147 -9.20 -48.59 5.05
CA HIS A 147 -9.58 -49.03 3.74
C HIS A 147 -10.38 -48.03 2.91
N ALA A 148 -10.89 -46.95 3.50
CA ALA A 148 -11.87 -46.06 2.87
C ALA A 148 -11.33 -44.70 2.42
N GLY A 149 -10.15 -44.26 2.85
CA GLY A 149 -9.61 -42.92 2.56
C GLY A 149 -8.25 -42.91 1.87
N PRO A 150 -7.87 -41.81 1.20
CA PRO A 150 -6.50 -41.61 0.82
C PRO A 150 -5.70 -41.42 2.12
N GLY A 151 -5.03 -42.49 2.57
CA GLY A 151 -4.08 -42.43 3.68
C GLY A 151 -2.96 -41.42 3.40
N VAL A 152 -2.11 -41.21 4.40
CA VAL A 152 -0.88 -40.48 4.17
C VAL A 152 -0.11 -41.18 3.06
N PRO A 153 0.29 -40.48 1.97
CA PRO A 153 1.02 -41.10 0.87
C PRO A 153 2.29 -41.77 1.36
N ASP A 154 2.65 -42.94 0.79
CA ASP A 154 3.85 -43.69 1.17
C ASP A 154 5.14 -42.86 0.98
N ASP A 155 5.11 -41.88 0.09
CA ASP A 155 6.22 -40.94 -0.19
C ASP A 155 6.17 -39.67 0.67
N ALA A 156 5.28 -39.58 1.66
CA ALA A 156 5.20 -38.46 2.54
C ALA A 156 6.39 -38.41 3.51
N ILE A 157 6.90 -37.22 3.70
CA ILE A 157 8.00 -36.92 4.60
C ILE A 157 7.40 -36.63 5.97
N GLN A 158 7.74 -37.41 6.96
CA GLN A 158 7.35 -37.14 8.35
C GLN A 158 8.29 -36.10 8.94
N PHE A 159 7.73 -35.06 9.54
CA PHE A 159 8.46 -33.98 10.16
C PHE A 159 7.66 -33.42 11.33
N LEU A 160 8.05 -33.83 12.54
CA LEU A 160 7.29 -33.57 13.77
C LEU A 160 7.15 -32.07 14.06
N MET A 161 6.10 -31.68 14.79
CA MET A 161 5.83 -30.27 15.13
C MET A 161 7.02 -29.59 15.81
N GLU A 162 7.71 -30.28 16.73
CA GLU A 162 8.89 -29.73 17.42
C GLU A 162 10.07 -29.51 16.46
N GLN A 163 10.22 -30.33 15.45
CA GLN A 163 11.22 -30.14 14.40
C GLN A 163 10.86 -28.94 13.53
N GLN A 164 9.57 -28.77 13.21
CA GLN A 164 9.06 -27.64 12.45
C GLN A 164 9.32 -26.32 13.18
N TRP A 165 9.02 -26.26 14.49
CA TRP A 165 9.28 -25.09 15.33
C TRP A 165 10.77 -24.76 15.42
N SER A 166 11.64 -25.76 15.50
CA SER A 166 13.10 -25.55 15.56
C SER A 166 13.67 -24.80 14.35
N ILE A 167 13.00 -24.90 13.19
CA ILE A 167 13.40 -24.22 11.95
C ILE A 167 12.47 -23.06 11.56
N GLY A 168 11.44 -22.79 12.38
CA GLY A 168 10.43 -21.79 12.10
C GLY A 168 9.72 -22.04 10.77
N LEU A 169 9.27 -23.29 10.54
CA LEU A 169 8.56 -23.70 9.33
C LEU A 169 7.26 -22.91 9.21
N LEU A 170 6.97 -22.40 8.00
CA LEU A 170 5.72 -21.71 7.69
C LEU A 170 5.08 -22.29 6.44
N THR A 171 3.76 -22.26 6.43
CA THR A 171 2.95 -22.71 5.29
C THR A 171 2.04 -21.58 4.81
N ALA A 172 1.67 -21.60 3.52
CA ALA A 172 0.67 -20.71 2.95
C ALA A 172 -0.33 -21.49 2.09
N PRO A 173 -1.61 -21.05 2.04
CA PRO A 173 -2.61 -21.66 1.17
C PRO A 173 -2.34 -21.33 -0.30
N ILE A 174 -2.69 -22.25 -1.19
CA ILE A 174 -2.77 -22.01 -2.63
C ILE A 174 -4.09 -21.32 -2.92
N GLU A 175 -4.02 -20.07 -3.31
CA GLU A 175 -5.17 -19.24 -3.62
C GLU A 175 -5.22 -18.88 -5.10
N ARG A 176 -6.43 -18.60 -5.57
CA ARG A 176 -6.59 -17.97 -6.87
C ARG A 176 -6.34 -16.49 -6.73
N ARG A 177 -5.37 -15.97 -7.51
CA ARG A 177 -4.99 -14.56 -7.52
C ARG A 177 -4.99 -14.02 -8.93
N VAL A 178 -5.25 -12.75 -9.06
CA VAL A 178 -5.07 -12.02 -10.33
C VAL A 178 -3.58 -11.79 -10.52
N LEU A 179 -3.00 -12.50 -11.47
CA LEU A 179 -1.60 -12.39 -11.86
C LEU A 179 -1.50 -11.56 -13.13
N ARG A 180 -0.48 -10.72 -13.23
CA ARG A 180 -0.17 -9.93 -14.41
C ARG A 180 1.25 -10.23 -14.86
N GLU A 181 1.43 -10.34 -16.16
CA GLU A 181 2.77 -10.46 -16.71
C GLU A 181 3.53 -9.16 -16.47
N GLU A 182 4.72 -9.26 -15.91
CA GLU A 182 5.55 -8.11 -15.55
C GLU A 182 6.93 -8.26 -16.18
N LEU A 183 7.39 -7.16 -16.74
CA LEU A 183 8.76 -7.02 -17.19
C LEU A 183 9.57 -6.30 -16.10
N ARG A 184 10.54 -6.97 -15.51
CA ARG A 184 11.48 -6.34 -14.58
C ARG A 184 12.58 -5.64 -15.37
N VAL A 185 12.74 -4.35 -15.12
CA VAL A 185 13.78 -3.50 -15.71
C VAL A 185 14.49 -2.68 -14.64
N ASN A 186 15.72 -2.29 -14.92
CA ASN A 186 16.43 -1.35 -14.06
C ASN A 186 15.83 0.04 -14.22
N GLY A 187 15.65 0.71 -13.10
CA GLY A 187 15.22 2.08 -13.01
C GLY A 187 16.22 2.95 -12.27
N GLN A 188 16.21 4.23 -12.56
CA GLN A 188 16.99 5.23 -11.86
C GLN A 188 16.08 6.37 -11.40
N VAL A 189 16.33 6.88 -10.20
CA VAL A 189 15.62 8.05 -9.69
C VAL A 189 16.22 9.30 -10.29
N GLU A 190 15.40 10.09 -10.95
CA GLU A 190 15.72 11.39 -11.52
C GLU A 190 14.91 12.48 -10.84
N LEU A 191 15.42 13.70 -10.92
CA LEU A 191 14.69 14.87 -10.47
C LEU A 191 13.89 15.46 -11.61
N PRO A 192 12.64 15.88 -11.36
CA PRO A 192 11.94 16.76 -12.29
C PRO A 192 12.75 18.02 -12.59
N SER A 193 12.65 18.53 -13.80
CA SER A 193 13.40 19.75 -14.20
C SER A 193 12.95 21.01 -13.42
N ASP A 194 11.77 20.97 -12.82
CA ASP A 194 11.19 21.99 -11.96
C ASP A 194 11.48 21.77 -10.47
N ALA A 195 12.14 20.67 -10.11
CA ALA A 195 12.50 20.33 -8.73
C ALA A 195 13.83 20.94 -8.27
N TYR A 196 14.56 21.58 -9.16
CA TYR A 196 15.84 22.24 -8.87
C TYR A 196 15.76 23.69 -9.26
N ALA A 197 16.22 24.56 -8.37
CA ALA A 197 16.31 25.98 -8.63
C ALA A 197 17.54 26.59 -7.98
N GLU A 198 18.22 27.43 -8.75
CA GLU A 198 19.29 28.28 -8.26
C GLU A 198 18.74 29.66 -7.89
N LEU A 199 19.12 30.14 -6.74
CA LEU A 199 18.85 31.52 -6.35
C LEU A 199 20.02 32.41 -6.78
N ASN A 200 19.83 33.07 -7.90
CA ASN A 200 20.85 33.93 -8.50
C ASN A 200 20.62 35.41 -8.15
N THR A 201 21.70 36.14 -8.09
CA THR A 201 21.65 37.57 -7.82
C THR A 201 21.30 38.36 -9.09
N PRO A 202 20.25 39.23 -9.04
CA PRO A 202 19.86 40.01 -10.21
C PRO A 202 20.77 41.25 -10.41
N LEU A 203 21.63 41.61 -9.44
CA LEU A 203 22.56 42.75 -9.50
C LEU A 203 23.74 42.53 -8.53
N ALA A 204 24.85 43.22 -8.78
CA ALA A 204 26.01 43.18 -7.91
C ALA A 204 25.77 43.96 -6.60
N GLY A 205 26.32 43.46 -5.48
CA GLY A 205 26.18 44.09 -4.19
C GLY A 205 26.80 43.30 -3.05
N ILE A 206 26.42 43.63 -1.82
CA ILE A 206 26.79 42.90 -0.61
C ILE A 206 25.61 42.03 -0.21
N LEU A 207 25.85 40.74 -0.02
CA LEU A 207 24.86 39.81 0.45
C LEU A 207 24.57 40.04 1.94
N MET A 208 23.31 40.11 2.32
CA MET A 208 22.84 40.32 3.69
C MET A 208 21.84 39.23 4.10
N ALA A 209 21.74 38.98 5.38
CA ALA A 209 20.69 38.15 5.92
C ALA A 209 19.27 38.74 5.68
N PRO A 210 18.21 37.95 5.68
CA PRO A 210 16.83 38.43 5.53
C PRO A 210 16.41 39.34 6.68
N ALA A 211 15.41 40.20 6.45
CA ALA A 211 15.03 41.28 7.39
C ALA A 211 14.51 40.85 8.76
N GLY A 212 14.26 39.69 9.04
CA GLY A 212 13.66 39.25 10.31
C GLY A 212 14.10 37.89 10.76
N GLY A 213 15.18 37.38 10.19
CA GLY A 213 15.63 36.03 10.44
C GLY A 213 17.12 35.81 10.23
N ASN A 214 17.54 34.60 10.44
CA ASN A 214 18.88 34.16 10.13
C ASN A 214 18.98 33.77 8.64
N PHE A 215 20.21 33.85 8.13
CA PHE A 215 20.50 33.30 6.82
C PHE A 215 20.24 31.76 6.84
N PRO A 216 19.61 31.21 5.79
CA PRO A 216 19.24 29.80 5.79
C PRO A 216 20.45 28.86 5.91
N GLN A 217 20.21 27.67 6.48
CA GLN A 217 21.24 26.66 6.69
C GLN A 217 21.09 25.52 5.68
N LEU A 218 22.20 24.80 5.47
CA LEU A 218 22.19 23.60 4.64
C LEU A 218 21.20 22.56 5.20
N GLY A 219 20.33 22.05 4.36
CA GLY A 219 19.28 21.09 4.74
C GLY A 219 18.01 21.73 5.32
N GLU A 220 17.96 23.07 5.46
CA GLU A 220 16.77 23.78 5.92
C GLU A 220 15.66 23.76 4.86
N SER A 221 14.42 23.56 5.31
CA SER A 221 13.26 23.61 4.44
C SER A 221 12.80 25.05 4.21
N VAL A 222 12.55 25.39 2.96
CA VAL A 222 12.10 26.73 2.55
C VAL A 222 10.83 26.64 1.72
N VAL A 223 10.02 27.69 1.76
CA VAL A 223 8.77 27.78 1.01
C VAL A 223 8.93 28.80 -0.13
N ALA A 224 8.35 28.49 -1.30
CA ALA A 224 8.35 29.40 -2.45
C ALA A 224 7.86 30.81 -2.05
N GLY A 225 8.64 31.84 -2.43
CA GLY A 225 8.41 33.23 -2.05
C GLY A 225 8.97 33.65 -0.71
N GLN A 226 9.49 32.72 0.11
CA GLN A 226 10.19 33.05 1.37
C GLN A 226 11.42 33.90 1.09
N GLU A 227 11.62 34.93 1.85
CA GLU A 227 12.83 35.75 1.77
C GLU A 227 14.01 35.01 2.41
N LEU A 228 15.04 34.72 1.64
CA LEU A 228 16.21 33.95 2.08
C LEU A 228 17.43 34.85 2.32
N ALA A 229 17.54 35.90 1.54
CA ALA A 229 18.65 36.86 1.63
C ALA A 229 18.21 38.24 1.11
N ARG A 230 19.09 39.22 1.27
CA ARG A 230 18.99 40.53 0.64
C ARG A 230 20.30 40.85 -0.03
N ILE A 231 20.22 41.58 -1.13
CA ILE A 231 21.38 42.18 -1.74
C ILE A 231 21.32 43.69 -1.60
N GLN A 232 22.38 44.24 -1.08
CA GLN A 232 22.56 45.68 -0.97
C GLN A 232 23.55 46.17 -2.03
N PRO A 233 23.09 46.89 -3.05
CA PRO A 233 23.98 47.41 -4.07
C PRO A 233 24.99 48.40 -3.44
N PRO A 234 26.25 48.44 -3.92
CA PRO A 234 27.18 49.49 -3.54
C PRO A 234 26.61 50.82 -4.01
N MET A 235 26.30 51.71 -3.08
CA MET A 235 25.64 52.98 -3.44
C MET A 235 26.64 54.07 -3.70
N THR A 236 26.61 54.63 -4.90
CA THR A 236 27.13 55.94 -5.21
C THR A 236 26.04 57.01 -5.02
N LEU A 237 26.41 58.30 -4.97
CA LEU A 237 25.43 59.40 -4.91
C LEU A 237 24.43 59.37 -6.09
N GLY A 238 24.86 58.88 -7.27
CA GLY A 238 24.00 58.68 -8.44
C GLY A 238 22.97 57.60 -8.24
N ASP A 239 23.35 56.48 -7.59
CA ASP A 239 22.48 55.35 -7.31
C ASP A 239 21.38 55.72 -6.32
N HIS A 240 21.70 56.64 -5.37
CA HIS A 240 20.71 57.17 -4.44
C HIS A 240 19.60 57.95 -5.14
N ALA A 241 19.96 58.78 -6.11
CA ALA A 241 19.00 59.50 -6.93
C ALA A 241 18.17 58.57 -7.81
N GLN A 242 18.80 57.53 -8.33
CA GLN A 242 18.11 56.52 -9.16
C GLN A 242 17.18 55.62 -8.31
N ALA A 243 17.59 55.24 -7.09
CA ALA A 243 16.74 54.49 -6.15
C ALA A 243 15.50 55.29 -5.75
N LEU A 244 15.65 56.59 -5.49
CA LEU A 244 14.53 57.49 -5.28
C LEU A 244 13.61 57.57 -6.50
N GLY A 245 14.19 57.70 -7.71
CA GLY A 245 13.43 57.67 -8.96
C GLY A 245 12.64 56.40 -9.17
N ASN A 246 13.26 55.27 -8.90
CA ASN A 246 12.60 53.95 -8.99
C ASN A 246 11.46 53.78 -7.96
N ARG A 247 11.63 54.30 -6.76
CA ARG A 247 10.59 54.35 -5.74
C ARG A 247 9.39 55.17 -6.19
N VAL A 248 9.63 56.37 -6.70
CA VAL A 248 8.56 57.22 -7.25
C VAL A 248 7.88 56.56 -8.42
N ALA A 249 8.63 55.89 -9.32
CA ALA A 249 8.07 55.12 -10.44
C ALA A 249 7.19 53.95 -9.96
N LYS A 250 7.64 53.20 -8.94
CA LYS A 250 6.86 52.13 -8.34
C LYS A 250 5.58 52.64 -7.69
N GLU A 251 5.66 53.71 -6.92
CA GLU A 251 4.49 54.35 -6.30
C GLU A 251 3.50 54.86 -7.35
N SER A 252 4.01 55.47 -8.44
CA SER A 252 3.15 55.92 -9.55
C SER A 252 2.48 54.76 -10.26
N LEU A 253 3.21 53.65 -10.50
CA LEU A 253 2.64 52.43 -11.11
C LEU A 253 1.60 51.76 -10.19
N ALA A 254 1.89 51.71 -8.88
CA ALA A 254 0.92 51.21 -7.90
C ALA A 254 -0.36 52.02 -7.89
N MET A 255 -0.21 53.37 -7.99
CA MET A 255 -1.35 54.28 -8.08
C MET A 255 -2.14 54.09 -9.39
N GLU A 256 -1.43 53.90 -10.52
CA GLU A 256 -2.07 53.63 -11.80
C GLU A 256 -2.87 52.30 -11.76
N LEU A 257 -2.27 51.24 -11.20
CA LEU A 257 -2.97 49.95 -11.04
C LEU A 257 -4.19 50.10 -10.12
N ALA A 258 -4.06 50.84 -9.03
CA ALA A 258 -5.19 51.10 -8.11
C ALA A 258 -6.32 51.92 -8.78
N LEU A 259 -5.96 52.90 -9.62
CA LEU A 259 -6.96 53.63 -10.41
C LEU A 259 -7.65 52.73 -11.43
N ARG A 260 -6.89 51.87 -12.13
CA ARG A 260 -7.47 50.90 -13.07
C ARG A 260 -8.37 49.87 -12.37
N ASP A 261 -7.96 49.39 -11.21
CA ASP A 261 -8.80 48.51 -10.39
C ASP A 261 -10.10 49.18 -9.96
N TYR A 262 -10.00 50.42 -9.53
CA TYR A 262 -11.19 51.23 -9.18
C TYR A 262 -12.14 51.41 -10.38
N ASP A 263 -11.60 51.77 -11.55
CA ASP A 263 -12.37 51.92 -12.79
C ASP A 263 -13.06 50.62 -13.19
N LEU A 264 -12.35 49.51 -13.17
CA LEU A 264 -12.92 48.20 -13.50
C LEU A 264 -14.04 47.80 -12.52
N ARG A 265 -13.84 48.02 -11.23
CA ARG A 265 -14.88 47.76 -10.22
C ARG A 265 -16.10 48.62 -10.40
N THR A 266 -15.93 49.88 -10.85
CA THR A 266 -17.02 50.78 -11.12
C THR A 266 -17.80 50.32 -12.35
N LYS A 267 -17.10 50.04 -13.44
CA LYS A 267 -17.73 49.49 -14.68
C LYS A 267 -18.42 48.17 -14.43
N ARG A 268 -17.85 47.29 -13.61
CA ARG A 268 -18.48 46.03 -13.25
C ARG A 268 -19.78 46.23 -12.47
N ARG A 269 -19.84 47.22 -11.57
CA ARG A 269 -21.09 47.54 -10.85
C ARG A 269 -22.17 48.06 -11.80
N GLU A 270 -21.81 48.96 -12.73
CA GLU A 270 -22.72 49.43 -13.77
C GLU A 270 -23.26 48.29 -14.61
N LEU A 271 -22.36 47.40 -15.06
CA LEU A 271 -22.72 46.24 -15.85
C LEU A 271 -23.59 45.24 -15.07
N MET A 272 -23.32 45.08 -13.76
CA MET A 272 -24.16 44.25 -12.89
C MET A 272 -25.60 44.80 -12.82
N GLN A 273 -25.76 46.16 -12.75
CA GLN A 273 -27.09 46.77 -12.83
C GLN A 273 -27.78 46.54 -14.19
N GLN A 274 -27.02 46.66 -15.30
CA GLN A 274 -27.52 46.38 -16.65
C GLN A 274 -27.92 44.90 -16.79
N THR A 275 -27.15 43.97 -16.22
CA THR A 275 -27.45 42.53 -16.20
C THR A 275 -28.76 42.27 -15.45
N VAL A 276 -28.95 42.90 -14.29
CA VAL A 276 -30.20 42.80 -13.51
C VAL A 276 -31.38 43.34 -14.32
N GLN A 277 -31.22 44.49 -15.00
CA GLN A 277 -32.25 45.05 -15.91
C GLN A 277 -32.51 44.10 -17.06
N GLY A 278 -31.48 43.55 -17.70
CA GLY A 278 -31.58 42.55 -18.78
C GLY A 278 -32.37 41.31 -18.36
N LYS A 279 -32.07 40.75 -17.16
CA LYS A 279 -32.84 39.64 -16.57
C LYS A 279 -34.31 39.98 -16.36
N THR A 280 -34.58 41.21 -15.91
CA THR A 280 -35.93 41.69 -15.71
C THR A 280 -36.66 41.81 -17.05
N THR A 281 -36.01 42.41 -18.06
CA THR A 281 -36.57 42.57 -19.43
C THR A 281 -36.85 41.20 -20.04
N LEU A 282 -35.93 40.24 -19.93
CA LEU A 282 -36.15 38.88 -20.40
C LEU A 282 -37.31 38.19 -19.69
N SER A 283 -37.44 38.40 -18.36
CA SER A 283 -38.59 37.89 -17.61
C SER A 283 -39.93 38.43 -18.12
N PHE A 284 -39.99 39.72 -18.41
CA PHE A 284 -41.18 40.33 -19.01
C PHE A 284 -41.46 39.83 -20.43
N ALA A 285 -40.44 39.72 -21.28
CA ALA A 285 -40.55 39.16 -22.62
C ALA A 285 -41.04 37.71 -22.59
N ASN A 286 -40.51 36.86 -21.70
CA ASN A 286 -40.95 35.50 -21.51
C ASN A 286 -42.44 35.43 -21.08
N LYS A 287 -42.85 36.24 -20.10
CA LYS A 287 -44.25 36.32 -19.65
C LYS A 287 -45.19 36.82 -20.77
N SER A 288 -44.75 37.80 -21.57
CA SER A 288 -45.47 38.30 -22.70
C SER A 288 -45.67 37.23 -23.77
N LEU A 289 -44.58 36.52 -24.14
CA LEU A 289 -44.62 35.41 -25.08
C LEU A 289 -45.59 34.31 -24.60
N GLN A 290 -45.47 33.90 -23.33
CA GLN A 290 -46.35 32.88 -22.73
C GLN A 290 -47.84 33.31 -22.80
N ARG A 291 -48.11 34.59 -22.49
CA ARG A 291 -49.47 35.14 -22.56
C ARG A 291 -50.02 35.12 -24.00
N ILE A 292 -49.23 35.57 -24.98
CA ILE A 292 -49.64 35.63 -26.37
C ILE A 292 -49.80 34.21 -26.95
N THR A 293 -48.93 33.28 -26.58
CA THR A 293 -49.06 31.87 -26.95
C THR A 293 -50.39 31.29 -26.43
N SER A 294 -50.70 31.54 -25.15
CA SER A 294 -51.99 31.08 -24.56
C SER A 294 -53.19 31.73 -25.15
N LEU A 295 -53.12 33.01 -25.56
CA LEU A 295 -54.18 33.69 -26.28
C LEU A 295 -54.38 33.11 -27.69
N ARG A 296 -53.30 32.75 -28.36
CA ARG A 296 -53.39 32.14 -29.71
C ARG A 296 -53.96 30.72 -29.65
N GLU A 297 -53.64 29.93 -28.67
CA GLU A 297 -54.29 28.63 -28.43
C GLU A 297 -55.81 28.75 -28.29
N LYS A 298 -56.25 29.87 -27.74
CA LYS A 298 -57.70 30.22 -27.61
C LYS A 298 -58.23 30.95 -28.82
N SER A 299 -57.48 31.02 -29.94
CA SER A 299 -57.87 31.72 -31.18
C SER A 299 -58.11 33.23 -31.03
N LEU A 300 -57.55 33.88 -30.02
CA LEU A 300 -57.67 35.30 -29.70
C LEU A 300 -56.46 36.16 -30.02
N GLY A 301 -55.32 35.54 -30.50
CA GLY A 301 -54.08 36.23 -30.84
C GLY A 301 -53.69 36.11 -32.32
N THR A 302 -53.03 37.13 -32.88
CA THR A 302 -52.56 37.15 -34.28
C THR A 302 -51.14 36.50 -34.38
N VAL A 303 -50.81 36.05 -35.62
CA VAL A 303 -49.44 35.48 -35.90
C VAL A 303 -48.39 36.58 -35.71
N GLU A 304 -48.67 37.78 -36.16
CA GLU A 304 -47.78 38.93 -36.06
C GLU A 304 -47.45 39.29 -34.62
N GLN A 305 -48.41 39.20 -33.69
CA GLN A 305 -48.21 39.42 -32.25
C GLN A 305 -47.25 38.33 -31.66
N LEU A 306 -47.40 37.07 -32.10
CA LEU A 306 -46.53 35.98 -31.64
C LEU A 306 -45.10 36.19 -32.13
N GLU A 307 -44.91 36.48 -33.43
CA GLU A 307 -43.62 36.75 -34.03
C GLU A 307 -42.91 37.97 -33.39
N SER A 308 -43.70 39.03 -33.07
CA SER A 308 -43.16 40.18 -32.34
C SER A 308 -42.69 39.78 -30.95
N ALA A 309 -43.48 39.02 -30.17
CA ALA A 309 -43.11 38.60 -28.83
C ALA A 309 -41.89 37.63 -28.86
N GLN A 310 -41.74 36.81 -29.90
CA GLN A 310 -40.57 35.97 -30.10
C GLN A 310 -39.33 36.82 -30.38
N ARG A 311 -39.40 37.78 -31.28
CA ARG A 311 -38.31 38.73 -31.57
C ARG A 311 -37.88 39.51 -30.34
N ASP A 312 -38.85 40.00 -29.55
CA ASP A 312 -38.57 40.74 -28.30
C ASP A 312 -37.81 39.88 -27.28
N ARG A 313 -38.23 38.60 -27.18
CA ARG A 313 -37.52 37.63 -26.34
C ARG A 313 -36.10 37.34 -26.84
N GLU A 314 -35.92 37.09 -28.13
CA GLU A 314 -34.63 36.84 -28.74
C GLU A 314 -33.68 38.02 -28.56
N LEU A 315 -34.18 39.24 -28.74
CA LEU A 315 -33.42 40.46 -28.48
C LEU A 315 -32.99 40.56 -27.01
N ALA A 316 -33.90 40.30 -26.09
CA ALA A 316 -33.61 40.34 -24.64
C ALA A 316 -32.59 39.25 -24.23
N VAL A 317 -32.64 38.05 -24.83
CA VAL A 317 -31.65 36.99 -24.62
C VAL A 317 -30.29 37.44 -25.14
N SER A 318 -30.23 37.95 -26.36
CA SER A 318 -28.97 38.42 -26.98
C SER A 318 -28.32 39.53 -26.17
N GLN A 319 -29.10 40.49 -25.69
CA GLN A 319 -28.62 41.58 -24.84
C GLN A 319 -28.07 41.06 -23.51
N LEU A 320 -28.80 40.11 -22.85
CA LEU A 320 -28.35 39.53 -21.60
C LEU A 320 -27.05 38.77 -21.77
N LEU A 321 -26.95 37.91 -22.81
CA LEU A 321 -25.69 37.20 -23.12
C LEU A 321 -24.53 38.17 -23.38
N GLY A 322 -24.79 39.30 -24.06
CA GLY A 322 -23.77 40.34 -24.23
C GLY A 322 -23.27 40.92 -22.89
N PHE A 323 -24.19 41.20 -21.96
CA PHE A 323 -23.81 41.69 -20.63
C PHE A 323 -23.06 40.64 -19.80
N GLU A 324 -23.46 39.37 -19.87
CA GLU A 324 -22.81 38.27 -19.16
C GLU A 324 -21.39 38.04 -19.70
N ALA A 325 -21.18 38.05 -21.03
CA ALA A 325 -19.86 37.95 -21.66
C ALA A 325 -18.95 39.14 -21.27
N GLN A 326 -19.49 40.36 -21.24
CA GLN A 326 -18.72 41.51 -20.76
C GLN A 326 -18.36 41.40 -19.27
N GLN A 327 -19.26 40.86 -18.44
CA GLN A 327 -19.02 40.67 -17.02
C GLN A 327 -17.87 39.66 -16.80
N GLU A 328 -17.82 38.57 -17.58
CA GLU A 328 -16.73 37.61 -17.55
C GLU A 328 -15.39 38.26 -17.93
N ALA A 329 -15.36 39.03 -19.02
CA ALA A 329 -14.16 39.75 -19.45
C ALA A 329 -13.64 40.74 -18.39
N TYR A 330 -14.51 41.46 -17.67
CA TYR A 330 -14.10 42.32 -16.56
C TYR A 330 -13.59 41.53 -15.36
N THR A 331 -14.14 40.35 -15.09
CA THR A 331 -13.67 39.49 -14.02
C THR A 331 -12.25 38.96 -14.30
N GLU A 332 -11.98 38.58 -15.55
CA GLU A 332 -10.64 38.19 -16.00
C GLU A 332 -9.63 39.36 -15.94
N ALA A 333 -10.07 40.57 -16.34
CA ALA A 333 -9.24 41.75 -16.25
C ALA A 333 -8.89 42.12 -14.78
N GLU A 334 -9.86 42.01 -13.87
CA GLU A 334 -9.62 42.19 -12.41
C GLU A 334 -8.62 41.16 -11.87
N ALA A 335 -8.76 39.88 -12.28
CA ALA A 335 -7.83 38.82 -11.87
C ALA A 335 -6.42 39.08 -12.37
N THR A 336 -6.30 39.57 -13.59
CA THR A 336 -5.01 39.96 -14.21
C THR A 336 -4.37 41.12 -13.50
N LEU A 337 -5.14 42.19 -13.19
CA LEU A 337 -4.63 43.34 -12.42
C LEU A 337 -4.20 42.92 -11.01
N LYS A 338 -4.95 42.02 -10.36
CA LYS A 338 -4.57 41.49 -9.06
C LYS A 338 -3.25 40.75 -9.10
N LYS A 339 -3.00 39.95 -10.15
CA LYS A 339 -1.71 39.27 -10.37
C LYS A 339 -0.57 40.28 -10.57
N LEU A 340 -0.82 41.32 -11.37
CA LEU A 340 0.16 42.39 -11.58
C LEU A 340 0.48 43.17 -10.29
N GLY A 341 -0.54 43.48 -9.49
CA GLY A 341 -0.39 44.10 -8.17
C GLY A 341 0.42 43.26 -7.19
N GLN A 342 0.16 41.93 -7.17
CA GLN A 342 0.95 40.98 -6.38
C GLN A 342 2.41 40.93 -6.85
N GLY A 343 2.64 40.93 -8.17
CA GLY A 343 3.98 40.98 -8.75
C GLY A 343 4.73 42.27 -8.36
N LEU A 344 4.01 43.40 -8.35
CA LEU A 344 4.59 44.69 -7.95
C LEU A 344 4.92 44.74 -6.44
N GLN A 345 4.10 44.09 -5.60
CA GLN A 345 4.38 43.93 -4.16
C GLN A 345 5.55 42.99 -3.91
N ALA A 346 5.69 41.93 -4.72
CA ALA A 346 6.80 40.98 -4.62
C ALA A 346 8.18 41.60 -4.92
N LEU A 347 8.21 42.74 -5.61
CA LEU A 347 9.46 43.52 -5.80
C LEU A 347 10.02 44.13 -4.51
N GLY A 348 9.36 43.96 -3.37
CA GLY A 348 9.83 44.39 -2.08
C GLY A 348 9.81 45.91 -1.90
N ASP A 349 10.12 46.38 -0.70
CA ASP A 349 10.30 47.80 -0.44
C ASP A 349 11.67 48.28 -0.94
N LEU A 350 11.65 49.09 -1.98
CA LEU A 350 12.83 49.77 -2.45
C LEU A 350 13.14 50.97 -1.52
N GLY A 351 13.59 50.64 -0.31
CA GLY A 351 14.23 51.47 0.65
C GLY A 351 13.55 52.77 1.14
N GLU A 352 13.52 52.97 2.46
CA GLU A 352 13.39 54.28 3.03
C GLU A 352 14.64 55.14 2.68
N PRO A 353 14.55 56.50 2.63
CA PRO A 353 15.66 57.37 2.23
C PRO A 353 16.91 57.27 3.11
N SER A 354 16.80 56.66 4.29
CA SER A 354 17.87 56.53 5.29
C SER A 354 18.51 55.12 5.34
N THR A 355 17.94 54.13 4.64
CA THR A 355 18.51 52.81 4.55
C THR A 355 18.85 52.49 3.09
N PRO A 356 20.02 51.90 2.80
CA PRO A 356 20.37 51.51 1.44
C PRO A 356 19.25 50.64 0.89
N ALA A 357 18.76 50.98 -0.30
CA ALA A 357 17.74 50.14 -0.98
C ALA A 357 18.27 48.74 -1.14
N SER A 358 17.70 47.77 -0.42
CA SER A 358 18.07 46.38 -0.53
C SER A 358 17.01 45.62 -1.29
N LEU A 359 17.41 44.68 -2.15
CA LEU A 359 16.53 43.81 -2.90
C LEU A 359 16.42 42.48 -2.18
N SER A 360 15.20 42.02 -1.93
CA SER A 360 14.96 40.71 -1.33
C SER A 360 15.17 39.60 -2.35
N LEU A 361 15.99 38.63 -1.99
CA LEU A 361 16.16 37.36 -2.72
C LEU A 361 15.22 36.31 -2.14
N ARG A 362 14.28 35.85 -2.93
CA ARG A 362 13.22 34.91 -2.50
C ARG A 362 13.37 33.54 -3.13
N ALA A 363 13.01 32.52 -2.37
CA ALA A 363 12.98 31.16 -2.86
C ALA A 363 12.10 31.03 -4.11
N PRO A 364 12.63 30.55 -5.25
CA PRO A 364 11.83 30.37 -6.47
C PRO A 364 10.89 29.17 -6.35
N ILE A 365 11.27 28.14 -5.58
CA ILE A 365 10.50 26.93 -5.33
C ILE A 365 10.45 26.61 -3.83
N THR A 366 9.51 25.75 -3.44
CA THR A 366 9.51 25.11 -2.12
C THR A 366 10.43 23.90 -2.17
N GLY A 367 11.28 23.74 -1.15
CA GLY A 367 12.22 22.62 -1.10
C GLY A 367 13.17 22.71 0.08
N ILE A 368 14.29 22.03 -0.03
CA ILE A 368 15.39 22.08 0.94
C ILE A 368 16.61 22.74 0.32
N ILE A 369 17.41 23.42 1.13
CA ILE A 369 18.67 24.02 0.69
C ILE A 369 19.71 22.91 0.55
N GLN A 370 20.14 22.67 -0.70
CA GLN A 370 21.10 21.64 -1.04
C GLN A 370 22.54 22.15 -0.96
N HIS A 371 22.76 23.37 -1.42
CA HIS A 371 24.09 23.99 -1.44
C HIS A 371 24.00 25.49 -1.13
N ILE A 372 25.05 26.02 -0.54
CA ILE A 372 25.20 27.45 -0.23
C ILE A 372 26.56 27.88 -0.79
N ASP A 373 26.53 28.68 -1.86
CA ASP A 373 27.74 29.16 -2.53
C ASP A 373 28.28 30.46 -1.92
N ARG A 374 27.40 31.28 -1.32
CA ARG A 374 27.72 32.58 -0.78
C ARG A 374 27.13 32.80 0.61
N VAL A 375 27.85 33.51 1.46
CA VAL A 375 27.41 33.80 2.83
C VAL A 375 27.21 35.32 3.05
N PRO A 376 26.37 35.74 4.01
CA PRO A 376 26.17 37.15 4.32
C PRO A 376 27.48 37.89 4.63
N GLY A 377 27.63 39.09 4.08
CA GLY A 377 28.82 39.92 4.18
C GLY A 377 29.75 39.82 2.97
N GLU A 378 29.57 38.86 2.09
CA GLU A 378 30.36 38.77 0.85
C GLU A 378 29.86 39.78 -0.19
N ALA A 379 30.80 40.29 -0.98
CA ALA A 379 30.52 41.03 -2.19
C ALA A 379 30.31 40.05 -3.33
N ILE A 380 29.17 40.15 -4.01
CA ILE A 380 28.76 39.26 -5.08
C ILE A 380 28.47 40.04 -6.37
N GLY A 381 28.73 39.40 -7.49
CA GLY A 381 28.46 39.94 -8.82
C GLY A 381 27.00 39.75 -9.25
N GLU A 382 26.68 40.26 -10.44
CA GLU A 382 25.42 40.00 -11.12
C GLU A 382 25.39 38.57 -11.65
N GLN A 383 24.24 37.88 -11.52
CA GLN A 383 24.01 36.50 -11.96
C GLN A 383 24.88 35.43 -11.25
N GLU A 384 25.43 35.76 -10.08
CA GLU A 384 26.08 34.73 -9.27
C GLU A 384 25.06 33.95 -8.42
N THR A 385 25.30 32.66 -8.33
CA THR A 385 24.49 31.74 -7.51
C THR A 385 24.78 32.01 -6.02
N VAL A 386 23.75 32.16 -5.22
CA VAL A 386 23.81 32.31 -3.76
C VAL A 386 23.61 31.00 -3.05
N LEU A 387 22.58 30.27 -3.46
CA LEU A 387 22.24 28.96 -2.92
C LEU A 387 21.39 28.17 -3.93
N GLU A 388 21.34 26.88 -3.71
CA GLU A 388 20.57 25.92 -4.52
C GLU A 388 19.45 25.31 -3.69
N ILE A 389 18.25 25.24 -4.25
CA ILE A 389 17.06 24.69 -3.62
C ILE A 389 16.62 23.46 -4.41
N LEU A 390 16.32 22.39 -3.68
CA LEU A 390 15.91 21.13 -4.23
C LEU A 390 14.56 20.71 -3.63
N ASP A 391 13.56 20.49 -4.49
CA ASP A 391 12.31 19.86 -4.10
C ASP A 391 12.42 18.34 -4.26
N LEU A 392 12.42 17.64 -3.12
CA LEU A 392 12.46 16.18 -3.07
C LEU A 392 11.10 15.52 -2.87
N ASN A 393 10.02 16.28 -2.70
CA ASN A 393 8.70 15.72 -2.44
C ASN A 393 8.18 14.88 -3.62
N ARG A 394 8.66 15.18 -4.80
CA ARG A 394 8.28 14.52 -6.04
C ARG A 394 9.53 14.20 -6.85
N VAL A 395 9.69 12.94 -7.18
CA VAL A 395 10.80 12.46 -8.00
C VAL A 395 10.29 11.68 -9.20
N TRP A 396 11.14 11.50 -10.19
CA TRP A 396 10.86 10.66 -11.32
C TRP A 396 11.62 9.35 -11.21
N VAL A 397 11.00 8.27 -11.67
CA VAL A 397 11.63 6.97 -11.82
C VAL A 397 11.73 6.68 -13.31
N ALA A 398 12.93 6.73 -13.86
CA ALA A 398 13.21 6.42 -15.27
C ALA A 398 13.47 4.91 -15.40
N ALA A 399 12.53 4.17 -15.95
CA ALA A 399 12.63 2.74 -16.21
C ALA A 399 13.25 2.49 -17.59
N HIS A 400 14.38 1.81 -17.66
CA HIS A 400 15.13 1.56 -18.87
C HIS A 400 14.71 0.24 -19.53
N VAL A 401 13.82 0.32 -20.51
CA VAL A 401 13.29 -0.84 -21.24
C VAL A 401 14.15 -1.15 -22.45
N SER A 402 14.60 -2.40 -22.57
CA SER A 402 15.39 -2.86 -23.71
C SER A 402 14.59 -2.80 -25.02
N GLU A 403 15.25 -2.48 -26.12
CA GLU A 403 14.69 -2.52 -27.48
C GLU A 403 13.96 -3.84 -27.78
N PHE A 404 14.49 -4.97 -27.29
CA PHE A 404 13.92 -6.30 -27.47
C PHE A 404 12.59 -6.52 -26.75
N ASP A 405 12.33 -5.76 -25.67
CA ASP A 405 11.14 -5.89 -24.85
C ASP A 405 10.04 -4.86 -25.20
N LEU A 406 10.34 -3.90 -26.08
CA LEU A 406 9.38 -2.86 -26.44
C LEU A 406 8.09 -3.40 -27.04
N SER A 407 8.15 -4.51 -27.77
CA SER A 407 6.97 -5.16 -28.37
C SER A 407 6.01 -5.76 -27.34
N LYS A 408 6.47 -5.97 -26.10
CA LYS A 408 5.66 -6.49 -24.99
C LYS A 408 4.87 -5.38 -24.27
N LEU A 409 5.23 -4.12 -24.50
CA LEU A 409 4.62 -2.99 -23.79
C LEU A 409 3.29 -2.58 -24.43
N SER A 410 2.30 -2.26 -23.57
CA SER A 410 1.14 -1.48 -23.97
C SER A 410 1.54 0.00 -24.21
N SER A 411 0.64 0.81 -24.77
CA SER A 411 0.92 2.23 -25.05
C SER A 411 1.25 3.06 -23.80
N LEU A 412 0.67 2.72 -22.65
CA LEU A 412 0.87 3.38 -21.35
C LEU A 412 0.87 2.33 -20.24
N PRO A 413 1.95 1.54 -20.09
CA PRO A 413 1.99 0.45 -19.16
C PRO A 413 2.06 0.95 -17.71
N VAL A 414 1.25 0.37 -16.83
CA VAL A 414 1.34 0.60 -15.38
C VAL A 414 2.59 -0.08 -14.84
N ALA A 415 3.23 0.53 -13.86
CA ALA A 415 4.43 -0.02 -13.25
C ALA A 415 4.41 0.09 -11.72
N ARG A 416 5.22 -0.76 -11.10
CA ARG A 416 5.55 -0.73 -9.66
C ARG A 416 7.06 -0.62 -9.50
N VAL A 417 7.50 -0.02 -8.40
CA VAL A 417 8.92 0.14 -8.10
C VAL A 417 9.28 -0.48 -6.75
N LYS A 418 10.45 -1.07 -6.68
CA LYS A 418 11.14 -1.46 -5.44
C LYS A 418 12.49 -0.77 -5.41
N PHE A 419 12.76 -0.01 -4.36
CA PHE A 419 14.06 0.61 -4.16
C PHE A 419 14.99 -0.34 -3.43
N GLU A 420 16.27 -0.38 -3.81
CA GLU A 420 17.25 -1.24 -3.15
C GLU A 420 17.42 -0.93 -1.65
N SER A 421 17.22 0.34 -1.28
CA SER A 421 17.25 0.80 0.12
C SER A 421 16.14 0.21 0.98
N ASN A 422 15.02 -0.20 0.36
CA ASN A 422 13.87 -0.82 1.03
C ASN A 422 13.27 -1.90 0.12
N SER A 423 13.97 -3.02 -0.01
CA SER A 423 13.58 -4.12 -0.89
C SER A 423 12.29 -4.86 -0.47
N GLN A 424 11.83 -4.64 0.76
CA GLN A 424 10.58 -5.24 1.27
C GLN A 424 9.33 -4.47 0.80
N ALA A 425 9.45 -3.16 0.58
CA ALA A 425 8.34 -2.33 0.14
C ALA A 425 8.25 -2.24 -1.39
N SER A 426 7.04 -2.33 -1.92
CA SER A 426 6.74 -2.11 -3.34
C SER A 426 5.74 -0.96 -3.45
N TYR A 427 6.01 -0.01 -4.33
CA TYR A 427 5.21 1.19 -4.52
C TYR A 427 4.62 1.23 -5.93
N ASP A 428 3.36 1.60 -6.05
CA ASP A 428 2.70 1.76 -7.34
C ASP A 428 3.09 3.11 -7.98
N LEU A 429 3.54 3.06 -9.23
CA LEU A 429 3.91 4.25 -10.01
C LEU A 429 2.77 4.72 -10.94
N GLY A 430 1.75 3.89 -11.15
CA GLY A 430 0.70 4.18 -12.12
C GLY A 430 1.22 4.17 -13.56
N LYS A 431 0.73 5.11 -14.38
CA LYS A 431 1.09 5.23 -15.81
C LYS A 431 2.30 6.13 -16.01
N PRO A 432 3.11 5.89 -17.06
CA PRO A 432 4.24 6.75 -17.36
C PRO A 432 3.79 8.15 -17.84
N LEU A 433 4.64 9.13 -17.63
CA LEU A 433 4.41 10.50 -18.07
C LEU A 433 4.42 10.58 -19.62
N PRO A 434 3.38 11.14 -20.26
CA PRO A 434 3.21 11.08 -21.72
C PRO A 434 4.33 11.74 -22.52
N ARG A 435 5.02 12.71 -21.94
CA ARG A 435 5.99 13.57 -22.65
C ARG A 435 7.39 12.98 -22.78
N ARG A 436 7.70 11.83 -22.17
CA ARG A 436 9.06 11.28 -22.10
C ARG A 436 9.22 9.88 -22.68
N VAL A 437 8.26 9.41 -23.45
CA VAL A 437 8.31 8.08 -24.10
C VAL A 437 9.32 8.02 -25.25
N SER A 438 10.00 9.13 -25.61
CA SER A 438 10.74 9.20 -26.88
C SER A 438 12.26 9.27 -26.78
N ASN A 439 12.85 9.16 -25.61
CA ASN A 439 14.30 9.18 -25.48
C ASN A 439 14.88 7.77 -25.53
N PHE A 440 15.17 7.29 -26.74
CA PHE A 440 15.95 6.09 -26.94
C PHE A 440 17.43 6.41 -26.78
N ASP A 441 18.09 5.74 -25.85
CA ASP A 441 19.54 5.85 -25.68
C ASP A 441 20.24 4.82 -26.59
N PRO A 442 20.97 5.28 -27.61
CA PRO A 442 21.64 4.37 -28.53
C PRO A 442 22.81 3.61 -27.92
N ARG A 443 23.36 4.06 -26.78
CA ARG A 443 24.47 3.40 -26.10
C ARG A 443 24.00 2.19 -25.29
N SER A 444 22.96 2.37 -24.49
CA SER A 444 22.36 1.29 -23.69
C SER A 444 21.33 0.46 -24.47
N ARG A 445 20.87 0.95 -25.64
CA ARG A 445 19.77 0.39 -26.43
C ARG A 445 18.49 0.24 -25.62
N THR A 446 18.18 1.24 -24.81
CA THR A 446 16.99 1.27 -23.97
C THR A 446 16.12 2.49 -24.25
N LEU A 447 14.83 2.31 -24.06
CA LEU A 447 13.84 3.38 -23.99
C LEU A 447 13.56 3.68 -22.52
N ALA A 448 13.70 4.95 -22.12
CA ALA A 448 13.36 5.37 -20.76
C ALA A 448 11.86 5.69 -20.67
N LEU A 449 11.13 4.92 -19.87
CA LEU A 449 9.79 5.24 -19.43
C LEU A 449 9.85 5.95 -18.09
N THR A 450 9.40 7.21 -18.05
CA THR A 450 9.47 8.02 -16.83
C THR A 450 8.13 7.97 -16.10
N TYR A 451 8.19 7.62 -14.83
CA TYR A 451 7.06 7.59 -13.90
C TYR A 451 7.24 8.65 -12.83
N GLU A 452 6.15 9.19 -12.33
CA GLU A 452 6.17 10.09 -11.17
C GLU A 452 6.02 9.30 -9.88
N PHE A 453 6.82 9.63 -8.87
CA PHE A 453 6.77 9.03 -7.54
C PHE A 453 6.63 10.12 -6.47
N ASP A 454 5.64 9.98 -5.59
CA ASP A 454 5.44 10.84 -4.42
C ASP A 454 6.44 10.45 -3.32
N ASN A 455 7.37 11.34 -3.01
CA ASN A 455 8.48 11.11 -2.08
C ASN A 455 8.39 12.02 -0.84
N ARG A 456 7.18 12.34 -0.36
CA ARG A 456 6.98 13.22 0.80
C ARG A 456 7.71 12.77 2.05
N ASP A 457 7.89 11.46 2.23
CA ASP A 457 8.65 10.89 3.35
C ASP A 457 10.17 10.97 3.14
N ALA A 458 10.62 11.60 2.06
CA ALA A 458 12.02 11.83 1.70
C ALA A 458 12.92 10.56 1.76
N GLN A 459 12.33 9.39 1.52
CA GLN A 459 13.02 8.09 1.57
C GLN A 459 13.97 7.88 0.38
N VAL A 460 13.69 8.55 -0.74
CA VAL A 460 14.37 8.37 -2.01
C VAL A 460 15.18 9.60 -2.37
N ARG A 461 16.35 9.40 -2.97
CA ARG A 461 17.27 10.46 -3.43
C ARG A 461 17.54 10.32 -4.92
N ALA A 462 17.91 11.41 -5.55
CA ALA A 462 18.37 11.40 -6.93
C ALA A 462 19.52 10.39 -7.15
N ALA A 463 19.59 9.81 -8.33
CA ALA A 463 20.54 8.80 -8.76
C ALA A 463 20.44 7.42 -8.03
N MET A 464 19.51 7.24 -7.09
CA MET A 464 19.24 5.91 -6.54
C MET A 464 18.77 4.95 -7.61
N GLN A 465 19.22 3.69 -7.48
CA GLN A 465 18.78 2.60 -8.35
C GLN A 465 17.51 1.95 -7.80
N ALA A 466 16.69 1.44 -8.71
CA ALA A 466 15.45 0.78 -8.39
C ALA A 466 15.14 -0.35 -9.37
N ASP A 467 14.43 -1.36 -8.90
CA ASP A 467 13.80 -2.36 -9.76
C ASP A 467 12.40 -1.87 -10.14
N VAL A 468 12.13 -1.72 -11.42
CA VAL A 468 10.81 -1.36 -11.93
C VAL A 468 10.16 -2.57 -12.59
N PHE A 469 8.93 -2.87 -12.17
CA PHE A 469 8.11 -3.96 -12.68
C PHE A 469 6.98 -3.38 -13.52
N ILE A 470 7.09 -3.52 -14.82
CA ILE A 470 6.17 -2.96 -15.81
C ILE A 470 5.17 -4.04 -16.22
N GLU A 471 3.87 -3.76 -16.11
CA GLU A 471 2.83 -4.67 -16.56
C GLU A 471 2.82 -4.76 -18.10
N THR A 472 2.99 -5.99 -18.65
CA THR A 472 3.08 -6.20 -20.11
C THR A 472 1.89 -6.94 -20.68
N GLY A 473 1.23 -7.77 -19.87
CA GLY A 473 0.17 -8.67 -20.30
C GLY A 473 -1.20 -8.40 -19.69
N SER A 474 -2.16 -9.19 -20.13
CA SER A 474 -3.49 -9.21 -19.54
C SER A 474 -3.44 -9.86 -18.15
N ALA A 475 -4.29 -9.37 -17.26
CA ALA A 475 -4.50 -9.99 -15.97
C ALA A 475 -5.18 -11.37 -16.16
N ILE A 476 -4.65 -12.39 -15.52
CA ILE A 476 -5.24 -13.73 -15.47
C ILE A 476 -5.52 -14.12 -14.03
N GLU A 477 -6.69 -14.68 -13.77
CA GLU A 477 -6.98 -15.27 -12.47
C GLU A 477 -6.57 -16.74 -12.47
N ALA A 478 -5.56 -17.08 -11.67
CA ALA A 478 -4.98 -18.42 -11.64
C ALA A 478 -4.60 -18.86 -10.23
N ALA A 479 -4.54 -20.17 -10.01
CA ALA A 479 -3.93 -20.72 -8.81
C ALA A 479 -2.46 -20.28 -8.75
N SER A 480 -2.03 -19.76 -7.63
CA SER A 480 -0.72 -19.17 -7.45
C SER A 480 -0.03 -19.65 -6.18
N VAL A 481 1.27 -19.74 -6.24
CA VAL A 481 2.13 -20.13 -5.14
C VAL A 481 3.17 -19.03 -4.87
N PRO A 482 3.48 -18.72 -3.60
CA PRO A 482 4.58 -17.82 -3.27
C PRO A 482 5.91 -18.36 -3.83
N VAL A 483 6.75 -17.48 -4.38
CA VAL A 483 8.09 -17.85 -4.89
C VAL A 483 8.92 -18.55 -3.81
N ALA A 484 8.76 -18.15 -2.55
CA ALA A 484 9.44 -18.72 -1.39
C ALA A 484 9.13 -20.22 -1.17
N ALA A 485 7.98 -20.71 -1.67
CA ALA A 485 7.61 -22.12 -1.57
C ALA A 485 8.27 -23.01 -2.64
N ILE A 486 8.90 -22.41 -3.65
CA ILE A 486 9.46 -23.13 -4.78
C ILE A 486 10.92 -23.47 -4.50
N VAL A 487 11.23 -24.74 -4.42
CA VAL A 487 12.59 -25.25 -4.30
C VAL A 487 13.02 -25.91 -5.61
N LYS A 488 14.27 -25.83 -5.98
CA LYS A 488 14.81 -26.52 -7.15
C LYS A 488 15.44 -27.84 -6.73
N GLU A 489 15.08 -28.91 -7.41
CA GLU A 489 15.68 -30.23 -7.31
C GLU A 489 16.03 -30.72 -8.72
N ASP A 490 17.29 -31.01 -9.00
CA ASP A 490 17.80 -31.41 -10.32
C ASP A 490 17.33 -30.50 -11.47
N GLY A 491 17.29 -29.17 -11.18
CA GLY A 491 16.84 -28.16 -12.13
C GLY A 491 15.32 -28.05 -12.30
N ARG A 492 14.53 -28.91 -11.65
CA ARG A 492 13.05 -28.90 -11.69
C ARG A 492 12.47 -28.20 -10.48
N PRO A 493 11.42 -27.38 -10.64
CA PRO A 493 10.73 -26.78 -9.51
C PRO A 493 9.89 -27.81 -8.78
N ILE A 494 10.02 -27.84 -7.46
CA ILE A 494 9.22 -28.65 -6.55
C ILE A 494 8.64 -27.79 -5.44
N ALA A 495 7.57 -28.26 -4.80
CA ALA A 495 7.06 -27.74 -3.55
C ALA A 495 6.69 -28.88 -2.60
N PHE A 496 6.63 -28.55 -1.31
CA PHE A 496 6.17 -29.47 -0.26
C PHE A 496 4.75 -29.09 0.13
N VAL A 497 3.82 -30.01 -0.09
CA VAL A 497 2.39 -29.84 0.22
C VAL A 497 2.11 -30.45 1.57
N VAL A 498 1.39 -29.73 2.41
CA VAL A 498 0.93 -30.21 3.71
C VAL A 498 -0.14 -31.29 3.48
N VAL A 499 0.10 -32.50 3.96
CA VAL A 499 -0.86 -33.61 3.97
C VAL A 499 -1.62 -33.58 5.30
N ASN A 500 -0.89 -33.46 6.40
CA ASN A 500 -1.38 -33.15 7.74
C ASN A 500 -0.31 -32.34 8.48
N GLY A 501 -0.52 -32.02 9.76
CA GLY A 501 0.41 -31.16 10.52
C GLY A 501 1.85 -31.66 10.56
N GLU A 502 2.09 -32.98 10.42
CA GLU A 502 3.44 -33.58 10.49
C GLU A 502 3.84 -34.32 9.23
N ALA A 503 2.99 -34.36 8.20
CA ALA A 503 3.27 -35.06 6.96
C ALA A 503 3.24 -34.12 5.76
N PHE A 504 4.29 -34.18 4.98
CA PHE A 504 4.47 -33.34 3.79
C PHE A 504 4.73 -34.18 2.56
N GLN A 505 4.08 -33.86 1.46
CA GLN A 505 4.31 -34.54 0.18
C GLN A 505 5.12 -33.65 -0.76
N LYS A 506 6.22 -34.19 -1.27
CA LYS A 506 7.00 -33.54 -2.33
C LYS A 506 6.27 -33.67 -3.66
N ARG A 507 5.99 -32.54 -4.32
CA ARG A 507 5.36 -32.53 -5.65
C ARG A 507 6.16 -31.71 -6.65
N GLN A 508 6.31 -32.25 -7.85
CA GLN A 508 6.90 -31.53 -8.97
C GLN A 508 5.88 -30.53 -9.52
N LEU A 509 6.35 -29.33 -9.84
CA LEU A 509 5.52 -28.24 -10.33
C LEU A 509 5.76 -27.96 -11.80
N LYS A 510 4.70 -27.56 -12.49
CA LYS A 510 4.79 -26.85 -13.76
C LYS A 510 4.30 -25.43 -13.55
N LEU A 511 5.22 -24.51 -13.68
CA LEU A 511 5.01 -23.10 -13.38
C LEU A 511 4.69 -22.32 -14.66
N GLY A 512 3.87 -21.31 -14.52
CA GLY A 512 3.50 -20.39 -15.59
C GLY A 512 4.01 -18.98 -15.31
N LEU A 513 3.11 -18.01 -15.42
CA LEU A 513 3.36 -16.60 -15.24
C LEU A 513 3.85 -16.27 -13.83
N ARG A 514 4.91 -15.46 -13.74
CA ARG A 514 5.35 -14.88 -12.48
C ARG A 514 4.85 -13.43 -12.38
N SER A 515 4.23 -13.11 -11.25
CA SER A 515 3.77 -11.76 -10.92
C SER A 515 4.25 -11.41 -9.52
N GLY A 516 5.30 -10.62 -9.43
CA GLY A 516 5.93 -10.25 -8.16
C GLY A 516 6.43 -11.45 -7.35
N GLU A 517 5.87 -11.61 -6.14
CA GLU A 517 6.20 -12.67 -5.19
C GLU A 517 5.41 -13.98 -5.43
N TYR A 518 4.55 -14.02 -6.44
CA TYR A 518 3.72 -15.18 -6.75
C TYR A 518 3.99 -15.72 -8.15
N VAL A 519 3.81 -17.03 -8.31
CA VAL A 519 3.95 -17.71 -9.58
C VAL A 519 2.70 -18.53 -9.85
N GLN A 520 2.20 -18.48 -11.08
CA GLN A 520 1.12 -19.32 -11.54
C GLN A 520 1.52 -20.79 -11.47
N VAL A 521 0.63 -21.61 -10.95
CA VAL A 521 0.75 -23.06 -11.00
C VAL A 521 -0.12 -23.59 -12.13
N LEU A 522 0.51 -24.24 -13.10
CA LEU A 522 -0.17 -24.92 -14.20
C LEU A 522 -0.50 -26.35 -13.84
N GLU A 523 0.44 -27.07 -13.19
CA GLU A 523 0.30 -28.45 -12.75
C GLU A 523 1.05 -28.69 -11.44
N GLY A 524 0.58 -29.65 -10.63
CA GLY A 524 1.24 -30.10 -9.40
C GLY A 524 0.57 -29.68 -8.11
N LEU A 525 -0.20 -28.59 -8.08
CA LEU A 525 -0.91 -28.10 -6.89
C LEU A 525 -2.36 -27.74 -7.23
N ARG A 526 -3.22 -27.81 -6.22
CA ARG A 526 -4.64 -27.44 -6.31
C ARG A 526 -4.96 -26.27 -5.39
N SER A 527 -5.94 -25.46 -5.77
CA SER A 527 -6.46 -24.40 -4.89
C SER A 527 -7.03 -25.02 -3.61
N GLY A 528 -6.72 -24.42 -2.47
CA GLY A 528 -7.10 -24.90 -1.14
C GLY A 528 -6.05 -25.80 -0.47
N GLU A 529 -5.08 -26.35 -1.20
CA GLU A 529 -3.92 -27.03 -0.59
C GLU A 529 -2.99 -25.98 0.05
N ARG A 530 -2.18 -26.41 1.00
CA ARG A 530 -1.16 -25.56 1.63
C ARG A 530 0.23 -26.06 1.27
N VAL A 531 1.16 -25.13 1.12
CA VAL A 531 2.56 -25.41 0.79
C VAL A 531 3.50 -24.76 1.80
N VAL A 532 4.65 -25.38 2.01
CA VAL A 532 5.71 -24.84 2.86
C VAL A 532 6.37 -23.64 2.17
N THR A 533 6.39 -22.50 2.85
CA THR A 533 6.97 -21.24 2.34
C THR A 533 8.29 -20.88 3.00
N LYS A 534 8.48 -21.26 4.27
CA LYS A 534 9.73 -21.11 5.01
C LYS A 534 10.15 -22.48 5.54
N GLY A 535 11.41 -22.81 5.46
CA GLY A 535 11.92 -24.15 5.85
C GLY A 535 11.88 -25.21 4.74
N ALA A 536 11.31 -24.92 3.56
CA ALA A 536 11.17 -25.88 2.44
C ALA A 536 12.50 -26.51 2.02
N TYR A 537 13.61 -25.77 2.07
CA TYR A 537 14.93 -26.32 1.75
C TYR A 537 15.42 -27.33 2.82
N LEU A 538 15.16 -27.06 4.10
CA LEU A 538 15.51 -27.96 5.20
C LEU A 538 14.66 -29.24 5.14
N LEU A 539 13.38 -29.11 4.81
CA LEU A 539 12.51 -30.26 4.58
C LEU A 539 13.00 -31.12 3.40
N LYS A 540 13.53 -30.51 2.34
CA LYS A 540 14.18 -31.23 1.24
C LYS A 540 15.41 -32.01 1.75
N LEU A 541 16.24 -31.44 2.60
CA LEU A 541 17.41 -32.16 3.17
C LEU A 541 16.95 -33.32 4.05
N ALA A 542 15.94 -33.13 4.89
CA ALA A 542 15.35 -34.19 5.70
C ALA A 542 14.78 -35.33 4.85
N SER A 543 14.22 -35.02 3.69
CA SER A 543 13.73 -36.04 2.75
C SER A 543 14.86 -36.87 2.11
N ALA A 544 16.04 -36.31 1.98
CA ALA A 544 17.20 -36.98 1.37
C ALA A 544 17.98 -37.85 2.38
N ASP A 545 18.01 -37.45 3.65
CA ASP A 545 18.66 -38.20 4.75
C ASP A 545 17.80 -38.12 6.02
N PRO A 546 16.78 -38.98 6.17
CA PRO A 546 15.91 -38.99 7.34
C PRO A 546 16.66 -39.25 8.66
N ALA A 547 17.81 -39.93 8.61
CA ALA A 547 18.62 -40.24 9.79
C ALA A 547 19.39 -39.01 10.35
N ALA A 548 19.65 -38.00 9.51
CA ALA A 548 20.36 -36.80 9.92
C ALA A 548 19.54 -35.88 10.84
N PHE A 549 18.20 -35.99 10.83
CA PHE A 549 17.30 -35.15 11.64
C PHE A 549 16.80 -35.81 12.93
N GLY A 550 17.37 -36.97 13.30
CA GLY A 550 17.16 -37.64 14.58
C GLY A 550 15.78 -38.26 14.76
N HIS A 551 15.74 -39.48 15.21
CA HIS A 551 14.52 -40.15 15.66
C HIS A 551 14.01 -39.40 16.93
N GLY A 552 13.06 -38.48 16.76
CA GLY A 552 12.23 -38.03 17.87
C GLY A 552 11.43 -39.24 18.30
N HIS A 553 11.71 -39.78 19.49
CA HIS A 553 10.90 -40.83 20.06
C HIS A 553 9.52 -40.25 20.32
N ALA A 554 8.51 -40.79 19.66
CA ALA A 554 7.12 -40.62 20.04
C ALA A 554 6.96 -41.14 21.48
N HIS A 555 6.46 -40.30 22.38
CA HIS A 555 6.07 -40.65 23.75
C HIS A 555 4.57 -40.52 23.92
#